data_e8d3871de14aa954d55ca3bd864edc80
#
_entry.id   e8d3871de14aa954d55ca3bd864edc80
#
_cell.length_a   1.000
_cell.length_b   1.000
_cell.length_c   1.000
_cell.angle_alpha   90.00
_cell.angle_beta   90.00
_cell.angle_gamma   90.00
#
_symmetry.space_group_name_H-M   'P 1'
#
loop_
_entity.id
_entity.type
_entity.pdbx_description
1 polymer ?
#
loop_
_entity_poly.entity_id
_entity_poly.type
_entity_poly.pdbx_seq_one_letter_code
_entity_poly.pdbx_strand_id
1 'polypeptide(L)'
;IIKNDADSLNISIPALRANYKGRKNSKESIIGQFSQNGMSFPLNLTPGKVELTRPQTPQPPYPYATEEVVFKNEAEGAVLSGTLTYPIAYGFQAKENIPVVLMVTGSGGQDRNEEIFNHKPFLVIADLLAKHGIASLRYDDRGVGKSTGPTKETTTMNNLADAEAGISYLRNLNKFGQIGVLGHS
;
A
#
# COMPACT_ATOMS: atom_id res chain seq x y z
N ILE A 1 9.79 -23.33 9.66
CA ILE A 1 10.91 -24.11 10.20
C ILE A 1 12.06 -24.01 9.23
N ILE A 2 13.23 -23.63 9.73
CA ILE A 2 14.46 -23.56 8.92
C ILE A 2 15.45 -24.53 9.52
N LYS A 3 16.01 -25.44 8.69
CA LYS A 3 17.14 -26.32 9.03
C LYS A 3 18.27 -25.96 8.09
N ASN A 4 19.39 -25.54 8.66
CA ASN A 4 20.58 -25.11 7.93
C ASN A 4 21.77 -25.96 8.42
N ASP A 5 22.11 -26.97 7.65
CA ASP A 5 23.25 -27.87 7.92
C ASP A 5 24.49 -27.43 7.13
N ALA A 6 25.63 -28.10 7.34
CA ALA A 6 26.88 -27.79 6.64
C ALA A 6 26.67 -27.74 5.11
N ASP A 7 25.95 -28.70 4.55
CA ASP A 7 25.81 -28.92 3.10
C ASP A 7 24.42 -28.67 2.55
N SER A 8 23.46 -28.35 3.41
CA SER A 8 22.04 -28.19 2.96
C SER A 8 21.29 -27.09 3.68
N LEU A 9 20.29 -26.53 2.97
CA LEU A 9 19.30 -25.64 3.51
C LEU A 9 17.92 -26.19 3.22
N ASN A 10 17.13 -26.40 4.27
CA ASN A 10 15.74 -26.83 4.17
C ASN A 10 14.85 -25.81 4.88
N ILE A 11 13.86 -25.25 4.17
CA ILE A 11 12.91 -24.29 4.71
C ILE A 11 11.52 -24.90 4.54
N SER A 12 10.71 -24.91 5.61
CA SER A 12 9.32 -25.33 5.56
C SER A 12 8.43 -24.23 6.13
N ILE A 13 7.40 -23.86 5.38
CA ILE A 13 6.37 -22.88 5.75
C ILE A 13 5.00 -23.57 5.67
N PRO A 14 4.60 -24.31 6.73
CA PRO A 14 3.40 -25.14 6.70
C PRO A 14 2.13 -24.35 6.37
N ALA A 15 1.99 -23.13 6.90
CA ALA A 15 0.85 -22.25 6.64
C ALA A 15 0.63 -21.95 5.15
N LEU A 16 1.71 -21.93 4.37
CA LEU A 16 1.66 -21.71 2.92
C LEU A 16 1.76 -23.01 2.12
N ARG A 17 1.82 -24.17 2.79
CA ARG A 17 2.13 -25.47 2.17
C ARG A 17 3.37 -25.40 1.26
N ALA A 18 4.37 -24.61 1.68
CA ALA A 18 5.55 -24.34 0.89
C ALA A 18 6.80 -24.94 1.55
N ASN A 19 7.69 -25.50 0.72
CA ASN A 19 8.95 -26.06 1.14
C ASN A 19 10.06 -25.67 0.15
N TYR A 20 11.25 -25.45 0.67
CA TYR A 20 12.47 -25.32 -0.10
C TYR A 20 13.50 -26.35 0.37
N LYS A 21 14.16 -27.03 -0.57
CA LYS A 21 15.26 -27.94 -0.29
C LYS A 21 16.42 -27.62 -1.22
N GLY A 22 17.58 -27.30 -0.68
CA GLY A 22 18.75 -26.97 -1.46
C GLY A 22 20.03 -27.51 -0.89
N ARG A 23 21.04 -27.68 -1.77
CA ARG A 23 22.42 -28.03 -1.42
C ARG A 23 23.34 -26.85 -1.65
N LYS A 24 24.22 -26.60 -0.70
CA LYS A 24 25.29 -25.61 -0.82
C LYS A 24 26.35 -26.11 -1.81
N ASN A 25 26.83 -25.23 -2.64
CA ASN A 25 27.93 -25.53 -3.54
C ASN A 25 29.21 -24.76 -3.14
N SER A 26 30.33 -25.07 -3.78
CA SER A 26 31.62 -24.43 -3.53
C SER A 26 31.73 -22.95 -3.83
N LYS A 27 30.69 -22.35 -4.44
CA LYS A 27 30.58 -20.92 -4.78
C LYS A 27 29.62 -20.15 -3.85
N GLU A 28 29.40 -20.68 -2.65
CA GLU A 28 28.46 -20.10 -1.65
C GLU A 28 27.01 -19.97 -2.14
N SER A 29 26.69 -20.52 -3.28
CA SER A 29 25.31 -20.60 -3.77
C SER A 29 24.62 -21.88 -3.27
N ILE A 30 23.29 -21.87 -3.28
CA ILE A 30 22.49 -23.04 -2.91
C ILE A 30 21.66 -23.41 -4.13
N ILE A 31 21.90 -24.59 -4.66
CA ILE A 31 21.11 -25.16 -5.76
C ILE A 31 19.97 -25.94 -5.14
N GLY A 32 18.74 -25.57 -5.47
CA GLY A 32 17.60 -26.16 -4.79
C GLY A 32 16.31 -26.14 -5.58
N GLN A 33 15.28 -26.62 -4.91
CA GLN A 33 13.95 -26.74 -5.43
C GLN A 33 12.95 -26.15 -4.43
N PHE A 34 12.08 -25.31 -4.93
CA PHE A 34 10.90 -24.82 -4.20
C PHE A 34 9.69 -25.63 -4.60
N SER A 35 8.84 -25.97 -3.62
CA SER A 35 7.59 -26.65 -3.86
C SER A 35 6.46 -26.00 -3.07
N GLN A 36 5.30 -25.83 -3.70
CA GLN A 36 4.08 -25.28 -3.08
C GLN A 36 2.84 -25.88 -3.74
N ASN A 37 1.89 -26.30 -2.94
CA ASN A 37 0.60 -26.84 -3.41
C ASN A 37 0.74 -27.93 -4.48
N GLY A 38 1.74 -28.82 -4.36
CA GLY A 38 1.98 -29.91 -5.31
C GLY A 38 2.79 -29.53 -6.54
N MET A 39 3.06 -28.25 -6.78
CA MET A 39 3.96 -27.79 -7.82
C MET A 39 5.39 -27.68 -7.31
N SER A 40 6.36 -27.94 -8.17
CA SER A 40 7.77 -27.82 -7.85
C SER A 40 8.52 -27.18 -9.02
N PHE A 41 9.47 -26.30 -8.68
CA PHE A 41 10.34 -25.65 -9.68
C PHE A 41 11.75 -25.41 -9.11
N PRO A 42 12.77 -25.36 -9.97
CA PRO A 42 14.13 -25.07 -9.55
C PRO A 42 14.18 -23.63 -8.96
N LEU A 43 14.83 -23.48 -7.82
CA LEU A 43 15.12 -22.18 -7.21
C LEU A 43 16.53 -22.20 -6.64
N ASN A 44 17.42 -21.48 -7.28
CA ASN A 44 18.80 -21.34 -6.80
C ASN A 44 18.92 -20.04 -6.00
N LEU A 45 19.59 -20.12 -4.86
CA LEU A 45 19.88 -18.98 -4.00
C LEU A 45 21.34 -18.60 -4.15
N THR A 46 21.63 -17.32 -4.35
CA THR A 46 22.97 -16.76 -4.38
C THR A 46 23.10 -15.70 -3.29
N PRO A 47 24.29 -15.55 -2.69
CA PRO A 47 24.55 -14.47 -1.75
C PRO A 47 24.31 -13.13 -2.44
N GLY A 48 23.70 -12.21 -1.72
CA GLY A 48 23.51 -10.85 -2.20
C GLY A 48 22.24 -10.22 -1.63
N LYS A 49 22.16 -8.92 -1.81
CA LYS A 49 20.97 -8.16 -1.51
C LYS A 49 20.19 -7.97 -2.82
N VAL A 50 18.96 -8.45 -2.86
CA VAL A 50 18.05 -8.16 -3.98
C VAL A 50 17.57 -6.73 -3.82
N GLU A 51 17.97 -5.86 -4.74
CA GLU A 51 17.38 -4.53 -4.85
C GLU A 51 16.15 -4.60 -5.77
N LEU A 52 14.99 -4.42 -5.16
CA LEU A 52 13.73 -4.33 -5.89
C LEU A 52 13.57 -2.89 -6.39
N THR A 53 14.00 -2.64 -7.62
CA THR A 53 13.76 -1.36 -8.27
C THR A 53 12.28 -1.20 -8.62
N ARG A 54 11.76 0.01 -8.42
CA ARG A 54 10.37 0.37 -8.73
C ARG A 54 10.35 1.64 -9.58
N PRO A 55 10.73 1.54 -10.87
CA PRO A 55 10.90 2.73 -11.71
C PRO A 55 9.60 3.49 -11.94
N GLN A 56 8.45 2.85 -11.75
CA GLN A 56 7.13 3.48 -11.85
C GLN A 56 6.79 4.38 -10.64
N THR A 57 7.53 4.27 -9.52
CA THR A 57 7.25 5.08 -8.32
C THR A 57 7.64 6.54 -8.57
N PRO A 58 6.69 7.48 -8.50
CA PRO A 58 6.99 8.90 -8.69
C PRO A 58 8.02 9.42 -7.69
N GLN A 59 8.93 10.26 -8.16
CA GLN A 59 9.95 10.88 -7.33
C GLN A 59 9.71 12.40 -7.23
N PRO A 60 9.92 13.01 -6.06
CA PRO A 60 9.87 14.46 -5.93
C PRO A 60 11.06 15.14 -6.70
N PRO A 61 10.91 16.41 -7.14
CA PRO A 61 9.71 17.23 -6.95
C PRO A 61 8.55 16.80 -7.87
N TYR A 62 7.36 16.70 -7.29
CA TYR A 62 6.17 16.35 -8.07
C TYR A 62 5.68 17.55 -8.90
N PRO A 63 5.15 17.36 -10.12
CA PRO A 63 4.61 18.45 -10.93
C PRO A 63 3.22 18.92 -10.46
N TYR A 64 2.68 18.34 -9.42
CA TYR A 64 1.39 18.61 -8.83
C TYR A 64 1.50 18.94 -7.34
N ALA A 65 0.50 19.61 -6.80
CA ALA A 65 0.46 19.96 -5.38
C ALA A 65 -0.05 18.78 -4.53
N THR A 66 0.52 18.66 -3.34
CA THR A 66 0.07 17.71 -2.30
C THR A 66 -0.13 18.42 -0.97
N GLU A 67 -1.11 18.01 -0.20
CA GLU A 67 -1.45 18.55 1.09
C GLU A 67 -1.61 17.41 2.09
N GLU A 68 -0.91 17.49 3.23
CA GLU A 68 -1.16 16.57 4.36
C GLU A 68 -2.46 17.01 5.05
N VAL A 69 -3.36 16.07 5.20
CA VAL A 69 -4.68 16.31 5.77
C VAL A 69 -4.98 15.36 6.91
N VAL A 70 -5.88 15.79 7.77
CA VAL A 70 -6.38 14.97 8.87
C VAL A 70 -7.90 15.09 8.90
N PHE A 71 -8.57 13.96 9.02
CA PHE A 71 -10.02 13.91 9.19
C PHE A 71 -10.40 12.90 10.28
N LYS A 72 -11.60 13.00 10.80
CA LYS A 72 -12.04 12.22 11.95
C LYS A 72 -13.23 11.35 11.61
N ASN A 73 -13.17 10.12 12.06
CA ASN A 73 -14.33 9.27 12.28
C ASN A 73 -14.68 9.35 13.78
N GLU A 74 -15.52 10.32 14.13
CA GLU A 74 -15.86 10.57 15.53
C GLU A 74 -16.68 9.44 16.17
N ALA A 75 -17.50 8.77 15.36
CA ALA A 75 -18.32 7.64 15.82
C ALA A 75 -17.45 6.46 16.30
N GLU A 76 -16.32 6.25 15.67
CA GLU A 76 -15.38 5.17 15.97
C GLU A 76 -14.13 5.64 16.75
N GLY A 77 -14.03 6.93 17.03
CA GLY A 77 -12.89 7.52 17.73
C GLY A 77 -11.56 7.45 16.97
N ALA A 78 -11.61 7.39 15.63
CA ALA A 78 -10.43 7.35 14.81
C ALA A 78 -10.08 8.74 14.26
N VAL A 79 -8.76 9.05 14.22
CA VAL A 79 -8.21 10.24 13.58
C VAL A 79 -7.32 9.77 12.45
N LEU A 80 -7.70 10.08 11.24
CA LEU A 80 -7.10 9.55 10.02
C LEU A 80 -6.25 10.61 9.35
N SER A 81 -5.00 10.27 9.08
CA SER A 81 -4.03 11.13 8.40
C SER A 81 -3.89 10.69 6.95
N GLY A 82 -3.93 11.64 6.04
CA GLY A 82 -3.88 11.37 4.62
C GLY A 82 -3.08 12.39 3.84
N THR A 83 -2.93 12.11 2.55
CA THR A 83 -2.37 13.03 1.57
C THR A 83 -3.41 13.30 0.49
N LEU A 84 -3.83 14.54 0.37
CA LEU A 84 -4.66 15.02 -0.72
C LEU A 84 -3.75 15.49 -1.85
N THR A 85 -3.91 14.90 -3.02
CA THR A 85 -3.14 15.21 -4.23
C THR A 85 -4.06 15.97 -5.19
N TYR A 86 -3.61 17.13 -5.65
CA TYR A 86 -4.35 18.00 -6.57
C TYR A 86 -3.89 17.79 -8.01
N PRO A 87 -4.76 17.95 -9.01
CA PRO A 87 -4.36 17.90 -10.41
C PRO A 87 -3.35 19.01 -10.78
N ILE A 88 -2.47 18.74 -11.72
CA ILE A 88 -1.42 19.68 -12.18
C ILE A 88 -1.99 21.06 -12.53
N ALA A 89 -3.12 21.10 -13.24
CA ALA A 89 -3.74 22.34 -13.72
C ALA A 89 -4.28 23.25 -12.62
N TYR A 90 -4.44 22.75 -11.40
CA TYR A 90 -5.19 23.46 -10.35
C TYR A 90 -4.30 23.90 -9.17
N GLY A 91 -3.24 23.18 -8.89
CA GLY A 91 -2.43 23.41 -7.68
C GLY A 91 -3.33 23.49 -6.44
N PHE A 92 -3.01 24.37 -5.51
CA PHE A 92 -3.83 24.60 -4.30
C PHE A 92 -5.09 25.46 -4.57
N GLN A 93 -5.22 26.04 -5.76
CA GLN A 93 -6.36 26.85 -6.17
C GLN A 93 -7.43 25.99 -6.88
N ALA A 94 -7.75 24.84 -6.29
CA ALA A 94 -8.80 23.98 -6.81
C ALA A 94 -10.08 24.79 -6.99
N LYS A 95 -10.51 24.96 -8.26
CA LYS A 95 -11.80 25.53 -8.58
C LYS A 95 -12.88 24.47 -8.29
N GLU A 96 -14.09 24.94 -7.99
CA GLU A 96 -15.25 24.08 -7.80
C GLU A 96 -15.40 23.04 -8.93
N ASN A 97 -15.82 21.82 -8.57
CA ASN A 97 -16.12 20.70 -9.47
C ASN A 97 -14.94 19.86 -10.01
N ILE A 98 -13.78 19.86 -9.38
CA ILE A 98 -12.75 18.89 -9.74
C ILE A 98 -13.19 17.48 -9.29
N PRO A 99 -13.09 16.45 -10.14
CA PRO A 99 -13.32 15.09 -9.69
C PRO A 99 -12.23 14.65 -8.70
N VAL A 100 -12.63 13.91 -7.68
CA VAL A 100 -11.70 13.36 -6.68
C VAL A 100 -11.96 11.88 -6.43
N VAL A 101 -10.91 11.11 -6.20
CA VAL A 101 -10.99 9.70 -5.84
C VAL A 101 -10.48 9.51 -4.41
N LEU A 102 -11.34 8.96 -3.54
CA LEU A 102 -10.92 8.40 -2.27
C LEU A 102 -10.33 7.00 -2.52
N MET A 103 -9.13 6.75 -2.04
CA MET A 103 -8.46 5.46 -2.18
C MET A 103 -8.52 4.72 -0.85
N VAL A 104 -9.12 3.53 -0.87
CA VAL A 104 -9.36 2.67 0.28
C VAL A 104 -8.49 1.43 0.16
N THR A 105 -7.67 1.20 1.16
CA THR A 105 -6.69 0.12 1.23
C THR A 105 -7.32 -1.27 1.36
N GLY A 106 -6.53 -2.30 1.08
CA GLY A 106 -6.92 -3.71 1.21
C GLY A 106 -6.85 -4.23 2.64
N SER A 107 -6.93 -5.54 2.76
CA SER A 107 -6.96 -6.24 4.05
C SER A 107 -5.69 -6.04 4.88
N GLY A 108 -5.86 -5.88 6.19
CA GLY A 108 -4.81 -5.61 7.16
C GLY A 108 -4.66 -4.12 7.43
N GLY A 109 -3.73 -3.75 8.29
CA GLY A 109 -3.38 -2.34 8.53
C GLY A 109 -2.39 -1.86 7.48
N GLN A 110 -2.80 -0.96 6.60
CA GLN A 110 -2.02 -0.46 5.47
C GLN A 110 -1.71 1.03 5.62
N ASP A 111 -0.55 1.43 5.14
CA ASP A 111 -0.25 2.85 4.96
C ASP A 111 -0.98 3.40 3.72
N ARG A 112 -1.04 4.71 3.59
CA ARG A 112 -1.70 5.43 2.49
C ARG A 112 -1.18 5.10 1.09
N ASN A 113 -0.06 4.41 0.97
CA ASN A 113 0.55 4.02 -0.30
C ASN A 113 0.37 2.53 -0.61
N GLU A 114 -0.13 1.74 0.37
CA GLU A 114 -0.10 0.28 0.35
C GLU A 114 1.32 -0.24 0.06
N GLU A 115 2.30 0.30 0.78
CA GLU A 115 3.70 0.01 0.49
C GLU A 115 4.06 -1.43 0.80
N ILE A 116 4.47 -2.17 -0.23
CA ILE A 116 4.98 -3.52 -0.11
C ILE A 116 6.24 -3.70 -0.97
N PHE A 117 7.33 -4.18 -0.38
CA PHE A 117 8.61 -4.36 -1.07
C PHE A 117 9.06 -3.14 -1.89
N ASN A 118 9.03 -1.95 -1.30
CA ASN A 118 9.31 -0.65 -1.91
C ASN A 118 8.37 -0.27 -3.07
N HIS A 119 7.30 -1.00 -3.31
CA HIS A 119 6.25 -0.63 -4.25
C HIS A 119 5.17 0.16 -3.54
N LYS A 120 4.76 1.29 -4.12
CA LYS A 120 3.76 2.22 -3.59
C LYS A 120 2.61 2.37 -4.59
N PRO A 121 1.76 1.35 -4.75
CA PRO A 121 0.75 1.34 -5.80
C PRO A 121 -0.18 2.54 -5.75
N PHE A 122 -0.66 2.93 -4.57
CA PHE A 122 -1.55 4.08 -4.44
C PHE A 122 -0.86 5.42 -4.76
N LEU A 123 0.44 5.57 -4.50
CA LEU A 123 1.17 6.75 -4.94
C LEU A 123 1.29 6.79 -6.47
N VAL A 124 1.53 5.64 -7.12
CA VAL A 124 1.59 5.55 -8.59
C VAL A 124 0.25 5.92 -9.22
N ILE A 125 -0.85 5.42 -8.67
CA ILE A 125 -2.21 5.74 -9.15
C ILE A 125 -2.52 7.23 -8.93
N ALA A 126 -2.20 7.78 -7.76
CA ALA A 126 -2.43 9.19 -7.46
C ALA A 126 -1.66 10.13 -8.39
N ASP A 127 -0.41 9.77 -8.73
CA ASP A 127 0.39 10.49 -9.73
C ASP A 127 -0.29 10.50 -11.11
N LEU A 128 -0.76 9.32 -11.54
CA LEU A 128 -1.47 9.21 -12.81
C LEU A 128 -2.76 10.04 -12.82
N LEU A 129 -3.57 9.95 -11.78
CA LEU A 129 -4.82 10.71 -11.63
C LEU A 129 -4.55 12.21 -11.67
N ALA A 130 -3.54 12.70 -10.93
CA ALA A 130 -3.18 14.11 -10.90
C ALA A 130 -2.76 14.65 -12.28
N LYS A 131 -2.04 13.84 -13.06
CA LYS A 131 -1.66 14.17 -14.45
C LYS A 131 -2.86 14.20 -15.41
N HIS A 132 -3.96 13.55 -15.05
CA HIS A 132 -5.18 13.50 -15.87
C HIS A 132 -6.33 14.35 -15.32
N GLY A 133 -6.06 15.31 -14.45
CA GLY A 133 -7.06 16.27 -13.98
C GLY A 133 -7.95 15.77 -12.83
N ILE A 134 -7.58 14.68 -12.17
CA ILE A 134 -8.33 14.05 -11.10
C ILE A 134 -7.54 14.18 -9.79
N ALA A 135 -8.18 14.71 -8.75
CA ALA A 135 -7.61 14.73 -7.41
C ALA A 135 -7.70 13.34 -6.74
N SER A 136 -6.91 13.10 -5.72
CA SER A 136 -7.02 11.88 -4.93
C SER A 136 -6.74 12.11 -3.45
N LEU A 137 -7.46 11.41 -2.59
CA LEU A 137 -7.19 11.31 -1.16
C LEU A 137 -6.76 9.89 -0.83
N ARG A 138 -5.56 9.75 -0.30
CA ARG A 138 -4.99 8.52 0.26
C ARG A 138 -4.81 8.73 1.75
N TYR A 139 -5.14 7.75 2.58
CA TYR A 139 -4.99 7.88 4.03
C TYR A 139 -4.41 6.60 4.63
N ASP A 140 -3.72 6.75 5.74
CA ASP A 140 -3.25 5.63 6.54
C ASP A 140 -4.44 5.03 7.30
N ASP A 141 -4.55 3.72 7.33
CA ASP A 141 -5.58 3.04 8.12
C ASP A 141 -5.46 3.40 9.60
N ARG A 142 -6.55 3.25 10.37
CA ARG A 142 -6.54 3.48 11.80
C ARG A 142 -5.41 2.72 12.50
N GLY A 143 -4.63 3.42 13.32
CA GLY A 143 -3.48 2.87 14.05
C GLY A 143 -2.25 2.58 13.19
N VAL A 144 -2.23 3.01 11.92
CA VAL A 144 -1.09 2.89 11.01
C VAL A 144 -0.52 4.28 10.71
N GLY A 145 0.78 4.36 10.50
CA GLY A 145 1.46 5.59 10.11
C GLY A 145 1.21 6.72 11.08
N LYS A 146 0.53 7.78 10.61
CA LYS A 146 0.13 8.93 11.43
C LYS A 146 -1.32 8.87 11.91
N SER A 147 -2.08 7.87 11.49
CA SER A 147 -3.46 7.67 11.92
C SER A 147 -3.53 7.03 13.31
N THR A 148 -4.52 7.43 14.08
CA THR A 148 -4.79 6.87 15.40
C THR A 148 -6.21 6.34 15.49
N GLY A 149 -6.49 5.55 16.53
CA GLY A 149 -7.82 4.99 16.79
C GLY A 149 -7.74 3.55 17.27
N PRO A 150 -8.87 2.97 17.67
CA PRO A 150 -8.94 1.57 18.10
C PRO A 150 -8.58 0.62 16.97
N THR A 151 -7.62 -0.28 17.21
CA THR A 151 -7.18 -1.30 16.24
C THR A 151 -7.55 -2.72 16.65
N LYS A 152 -7.91 -2.91 17.93
CA LYS A 152 -8.31 -4.22 18.42
C LYS A 152 -9.64 -4.60 17.79
N GLU A 153 -9.67 -5.73 17.10
CA GLU A 153 -10.86 -6.27 16.45
C GLU A 153 -11.44 -5.36 15.34
N THR A 154 -10.59 -4.62 14.62
CA THR A 154 -11.02 -3.84 13.45
C THR A 154 -11.68 -4.76 12.42
N THR A 155 -12.90 -4.44 12.06
CA THR A 155 -13.72 -5.17 11.10
C THR A 155 -13.84 -4.39 9.79
N THR A 156 -14.37 -5.04 8.75
CA THR A 156 -14.72 -4.36 7.49
C THR A 156 -15.69 -3.19 7.70
N MET A 157 -16.59 -3.28 8.69
CA MET A 157 -17.52 -2.19 9.00
C MET A 157 -16.83 -0.97 9.59
N ASN A 158 -15.79 -1.17 10.39
CA ASN A 158 -14.98 -0.06 10.90
C ASN A 158 -14.22 0.65 9.76
N ASN A 159 -13.66 -0.14 8.81
CA ASN A 159 -12.99 0.41 7.64
C ASN A 159 -13.98 1.15 6.71
N LEU A 160 -15.21 0.64 6.57
CA LEU A 160 -16.27 1.32 5.85
C LEU A 160 -16.59 2.68 6.50
N ALA A 161 -16.74 2.74 7.82
CA ALA A 161 -17.00 3.97 8.55
C ALA A 161 -15.85 4.99 8.39
N ASP A 162 -14.59 4.54 8.31
CA ASP A 162 -13.45 5.41 8.03
C ASP A 162 -13.48 5.96 6.59
N ALA A 163 -13.85 5.13 5.62
CA ALA A 163 -14.02 5.57 4.24
C ALA A 163 -15.17 6.60 4.10
N GLU A 164 -16.30 6.39 4.80
CA GLU A 164 -17.41 7.34 4.83
C GLU A 164 -17.02 8.68 5.46
N ALA A 165 -16.18 8.64 6.50
CA ALA A 165 -15.60 9.85 7.10
C ALA A 165 -14.71 10.59 6.09
N GLY A 166 -13.91 9.87 5.30
CA GLY A 166 -13.11 10.44 4.21
C GLY A 166 -13.96 11.09 3.12
N ILE A 167 -15.05 10.45 2.71
CA ILE A 167 -16.01 11.02 1.75
C ILE A 167 -16.65 12.30 2.32
N SER A 168 -17.06 12.27 3.58
CA SER A 168 -17.65 13.41 4.26
C SER A 168 -16.67 14.58 4.36
N TYR A 169 -15.41 14.28 4.67
CA TYR A 169 -14.32 15.26 4.67
C TYR A 169 -14.18 15.94 3.30
N LEU A 170 -14.10 15.15 2.22
CA LEU A 170 -13.98 15.68 0.85
C LEU A 170 -15.18 16.55 0.46
N ARG A 171 -16.40 16.18 0.83
CA ARG A 171 -17.61 16.98 0.61
C ARG A 171 -17.55 18.32 1.33
N ASN A 172 -17.12 18.32 2.59
CA ASN A 172 -17.06 19.53 3.42
C ASN A 172 -16.00 20.53 2.96
N LEU A 173 -15.00 20.10 2.18
CA LEU A 173 -14.03 21.02 1.59
C LEU A 173 -14.65 21.94 0.51
N ASN A 174 -15.79 21.59 -0.07
CA ASN A 174 -16.47 22.35 -1.13
C ASN A 174 -15.56 22.67 -2.35
N LYS A 175 -14.55 21.85 -2.60
CA LYS A 175 -13.60 22.00 -3.72
C LYS A 175 -13.87 20.99 -4.84
N PHE A 176 -14.56 19.90 -4.52
CA PHE A 176 -14.72 18.76 -5.38
C PHE A 176 -16.16 18.58 -5.84
N GLY A 177 -16.33 18.21 -7.11
CA GLY A 177 -17.63 17.91 -7.69
C GLY A 177 -18.01 16.44 -7.50
N GLN A 178 -17.49 15.59 -8.37
CA GLN A 178 -17.72 14.15 -8.30
C GLN A 178 -16.70 13.49 -7.38
N ILE A 179 -17.20 12.62 -6.49
CA ILE A 179 -16.35 11.81 -5.60
C ILE A 179 -16.51 10.36 -6.02
N GLY A 180 -15.41 9.77 -6.49
CA GLY A 180 -15.27 8.34 -6.74
C GLY A 180 -14.56 7.64 -5.58
N VAL A 181 -14.70 6.32 -5.53
CA VAL A 181 -13.95 5.47 -4.58
C VAL A 181 -13.21 4.41 -5.36
N LEU A 182 -11.93 4.23 -5.04
CA LEU A 182 -11.09 3.16 -5.53
C LEU A 182 -10.73 2.28 -4.33
N GLY A 183 -11.17 1.03 -4.33
CA GLY A 183 -10.85 0.05 -3.32
C GLY A 183 -9.87 -0.99 -3.84
N HIS A 184 -8.98 -1.44 -2.96
CA HIS A 184 -8.12 -2.60 -3.18
C HIS A 184 -8.52 -3.73 -2.23
N SER A 185 -8.28 -4.99 -2.65
CA SER A 185 -8.57 -6.18 -1.82
C SER A 185 -7.39 -7.13 -1.80
#